data_57a8e9e8697c94dee11d6b12b6eb4c66
#
_entry.id   57a8e9e8697c94dee11d6b12b6eb4c66
#
_cell.length_a   1.000
_cell.length_b   1.000
_cell.length_c   1.000
_cell.angle_alpha   90.00
_cell.angle_beta   90.00
_cell.angle_gamma   90.00
#
_symmetry.space_group_name_H-M   'P 1'
#
loop_
_entity.id
_entity.type
_entity.pdbx_description
1 polymer ?
#
loop_
_entity_poly.entity_id
_entity_poly.type
_entity_poly.pdbx_seq_one_letter_code
_entity_poly.pdbx_strand_id
1 'polypeptide(L)'
;EYFDWIGCDVHKDYSVFRMFDAQRKVGPPIRIRHENGELERFLKTLPPGSHVGFEACGSWMWMARQVEDAGLVPRLGHPLEIKRRTAGSTRTDETDSAGMLILLANGTFPEVGMAPPMVRDLRGLVRTRLAIRRQESAMKNRVHGVLNQYGLKNSVEEEDDVGIHDWFSRKAQEQLQRAIEQLPPASREATRQQWMAIQDLERRVKSLELAMEARMGKLGWLRLLQTLPGVGKILGATIWVEIGDGKRFPSAQHLARYAGVVPQVQSSGGKTWRGSTRKDCNHYLQWALVEAANTVAARRAKWGEKYPHAVGLYQRVKATTQLSGKAKVAVARHLAEAAWWVLTRKQDYREPTSARVTSSHSG
;
A
#
# COMPACT_ATOMS: atom_id res chain seq x y z
N GLU A 1 7.04 14.93 31.89
CA GLU A 1 8.33 14.60 31.26
C GLU A 1 8.58 15.60 30.14
N TYR A 2 9.64 16.37 30.25
CA TYR A 2 10.03 17.32 29.21
C TYR A 2 10.85 16.55 28.18
N PHE A 3 10.27 16.26 27.04
CA PHE A 3 10.98 15.76 25.88
C PHE A 3 11.62 16.91 25.13
N ASP A 4 12.90 16.79 24.79
CA ASP A 4 13.54 17.71 23.89
C ASP A 4 13.05 17.48 22.47
N TRP A 5 12.34 18.45 21.94
CA TRP A 5 11.82 18.46 20.59
C TRP A 5 12.85 19.03 19.62
N ILE A 6 13.05 18.37 18.50
CA ILE A 6 14.01 18.73 17.47
C ILE A 6 13.33 18.70 16.13
N GLY A 7 13.31 19.81 15.43
CA GLY A 7 12.86 19.88 14.03
C GLY A 7 14.04 19.64 13.11
N CYS A 8 13.86 18.79 12.10
CA CYS A 8 14.91 18.40 11.15
C CYS A 8 14.40 18.47 9.72
N ASP A 9 14.98 19.34 8.91
CA ASP A 9 14.79 19.32 7.47
C ASP A 9 15.90 18.50 6.80
N VAL A 10 15.49 17.45 6.07
CA VAL A 10 16.40 16.41 5.55
C VAL A 10 16.62 16.59 4.07
N HIS A 11 17.84 16.94 3.68
CA HIS A 11 18.30 16.99 2.29
C HIS A 11 19.15 15.75 1.94
N LYS A 12 19.66 15.72 0.72
CA LYS A 12 20.48 14.61 0.23
C LYS A 12 21.82 14.53 0.93
N ASP A 13 22.50 15.69 1.06
CA ASP A 13 23.92 15.76 1.48
C ASP A 13 24.10 16.40 2.86
N TYR A 14 23.04 16.96 3.42
CA TYR A 14 23.02 17.60 4.73
C TYR A 14 21.62 17.60 5.33
N SER A 15 21.53 17.90 6.63
CA SER A 15 20.26 18.21 7.31
C SER A 15 20.39 19.48 8.13
N VAL A 16 19.26 20.21 8.28
CA VAL A 16 19.17 21.40 9.12
C VAL A 16 18.32 21.11 10.34
N PHE A 17 18.93 21.26 11.51
CA PHE A 17 18.29 20.99 12.80
C PHE A 17 17.93 22.29 13.49
N ARG A 18 16.82 22.28 14.21
CA ARG A 18 16.35 23.35 15.10
C ARG A 18 15.97 22.77 16.45
N MET A 19 16.37 23.45 17.51
CA MET A 19 16.03 23.14 18.88
C MET A 19 15.62 24.40 19.61
N PHE A 20 14.98 24.27 20.77
CA PHE A 20 14.75 25.41 21.65
C PHE A 20 16.02 25.73 22.43
N ASP A 21 16.27 27.02 22.63
CA ASP A 21 17.30 27.50 23.57
C ASP A 21 16.82 27.44 25.04
N ALA A 22 17.70 27.82 25.97
CA ALA A 22 17.41 27.80 27.39
C ALA A 22 16.22 28.73 27.77
N GLN A 23 15.93 29.74 26.96
CA GLN A 23 14.80 30.64 27.11
C GLN A 23 13.53 30.17 26.38
N ARG A 24 13.54 28.94 25.82
CA ARG A 24 12.46 28.36 25.02
C ARG A 24 12.11 29.14 23.75
N LYS A 25 13.06 29.87 23.21
CA LYS A 25 12.95 30.43 21.87
C LYS A 25 13.54 29.46 20.85
N VAL A 26 13.09 29.56 19.62
CA VAL A 26 13.67 28.76 18.51
C VAL A 26 15.12 29.19 18.33
N GLY A 27 16.04 28.30 18.62
CA GLY A 27 17.47 28.53 18.52
C GLY A 27 17.96 28.67 17.07
N PRO A 28 19.24 28.98 16.84
CA PRO A 28 19.80 29.09 15.49
C PRO A 28 19.75 27.80 14.71
N PRO A 29 19.78 27.84 13.36
CA PRO A 29 19.85 26.64 12.53
C PRO A 29 21.23 25.99 12.69
N ILE A 30 21.22 24.66 12.81
CA ILE A 30 22.44 23.83 12.87
C ILE A 30 22.44 22.98 11.60
N ARG A 31 23.35 23.30 10.69
CA ARG A 31 23.53 22.54 9.45
C ARG A 31 24.59 21.47 9.64
N ILE A 32 24.23 20.21 9.42
CA ILE A 32 25.10 19.04 9.58
C ILE A 32 25.20 18.33 8.25
N ARG A 33 26.42 18.06 7.78
CA ARG A 33 26.67 17.26 6.58
C ARG A 33 26.50 15.78 6.87
N HIS A 34 26.19 14.99 5.81
CA HIS A 34 26.01 13.55 5.94
C HIS A 34 27.28 12.76 5.69
N GLU A 35 28.41 13.43 5.50
CA GLU A 35 29.72 12.83 5.24
C GLU A 35 30.55 12.69 6.53
N ASN A 36 31.57 11.83 6.50
CA ASN A 36 32.55 11.66 7.55
C ASN A 36 32.01 11.38 8.97
N GLY A 37 30.76 10.86 9.08
CA GLY A 37 30.12 10.56 10.35
C GLY A 37 29.71 11.80 11.16
N GLU A 38 29.64 13.00 10.56
CA GLU A 38 29.23 14.22 11.27
C GLU A 38 27.82 14.08 11.83
N LEU A 39 26.87 13.57 11.06
CA LEU A 39 25.47 13.39 11.49
C LEU A 39 25.40 12.45 12.71
N GLU A 40 26.08 11.32 12.67
CA GLU A 40 26.09 10.37 13.77
C GLU A 40 26.69 10.99 15.05
N ARG A 41 27.81 11.71 14.94
CA ARG A 41 28.42 12.40 16.08
C ARG A 41 27.49 13.46 16.65
N PHE A 42 26.87 14.27 15.79
CA PHE A 42 25.91 15.30 16.22
C PHE A 42 24.73 14.67 16.94
N LEU A 43 24.07 13.65 16.36
CA LEU A 43 22.90 13.02 16.97
C LEU A 43 23.23 12.42 18.36
N LYS A 44 24.44 11.90 18.55
CA LYS A 44 24.91 11.38 19.87
C LYS A 44 25.16 12.49 20.91
N THR A 45 25.27 13.75 20.52
CA THR A 45 25.36 14.87 21.48
C THR A 45 24.00 15.29 22.03
N LEU A 46 22.91 14.86 21.42
CA LEU A 46 21.57 15.21 21.82
C LEU A 46 21.13 14.38 23.04
N PRO A 47 20.29 14.90 23.93
CA PRO A 47 19.82 14.18 25.11
C PRO A 47 19.10 12.86 24.67
N PRO A 48 19.43 11.72 25.31
CA PRO A 48 18.79 10.45 25.00
C PRO A 48 17.26 10.52 25.13
N GLY A 49 16.55 9.91 24.18
CA GLY A 49 15.09 9.95 24.15
C GLY A 49 14.48 11.22 23.55
N SER A 50 15.29 12.22 23.12
CA SER A 50 14.79 13.40 22.39
C SER A 50 14.06 13.00 21.11
N HIS A 51 13.03 13.74 20.78
CA HIS A 51 12.17 13.48 19.64
C HIS A 51 12.60 14.30 18.41
N VAL A 52 13.01 13.64 17.35
CA VAL A 52 13.43 14.27 16.09
C VAL A 52 12.33 14.15 15.06
N GLY A 53 11.71 15.30 14.71
CA GLY A 53 10.66 15.35 13.69
C GLY A 53 11.19 15.77 12.34
N PHE A 54 10.84 15.01 11.30
CA PHE A 54 11.20 15.29 9.92
C PHE A 54 10.08 14.82 8.97
N GLU A 55 10.07 15.36 7.75
CA GLU A 55 9.05 15.00 6.78
C GLU A 55 9.36 13.66 6.06
N ALA A 56 8.31 13.02 5.54
CA ALA A 56 8.43 11.80 4.71
C ALA A 56 8.98 12.14 3.32
N CYS A 57 10.30 12.31 3.24
CA CYS A 57 11.08 12.52 2.00
C CYS A 57 11.69 11.22 1.48
N GLY A 58 12.45 11.26 0.38
CA GLY A 58 13.07 10.08 -0.22
C GLY A 58 14.03 9.33 0.71
N SER A 59 14.73 10.04 1.60
CA SER A 59 15.73 9.51 2.55
C SER A 59 15.21 9.28 3.97
N TRP A 60 13.89 9.39 4.20
CA TRP A 60 13.33 9.32 5.54
C TRP A 60 13.67 8.02 6.31
N MET A 61 13.73 6.88 5.63
CA MET A 61 14.07 5.60 6.29
C MET A 61 15.50 5.57 6.80
N TRP A 62 16.43 6.15 6.04
CA TRP A 62 17.82 6.29 6.46
C TRP A 62 17.91 7.24 7.66
N MET A 63 17.28 8.42 7.60
CA MET A 63 17.27 9.36 8.73
C MET A 63 16.64 8.76 9.99
N ALA A 64 15.51 8.05 9.85
CA ALA A 64 14.88 7.37 10.97
C ALA A 64 15.83 6.39 11.66
N ARG A 65 16.61 5.62 10.87
CA ARG A 65 17.61 4.70 11.40
C ARG A 65 18.75 5.43 12.11
N GLN A 66 19.27 6.53 11.54
CA GLN A 66 20.31 7.34 12.20
C GLN A 66 19.85 7.86 13.57
N VAL A 67 18.60 8.31 13.65
CA VAL A 67 17.98 8.77 14.88
C VAL A 67 17.79 7.62 15.88
N GLU A 68 17.25 6.47 15.42
CA GLU A 68 17.06 5.26 16.25
C GLU A 68 18.41 4.75 16.79
N ASP A 69 19.46 4.66 15.96
CA ASP A 69 20.80 4.18 16.31
C ASP A 69 21.52 5.11 17.32
N ALA A 70 21.14 6.40 17.37
CA ALA A 70 21.61 7.37 18.35
C ALA A 70 20.83 7.35 19.69
N GLY A 71 19.84 6.46 19.84
CA GLY A 71 18.99 6.38 21.05
C GLY A 71 17.93 7.49 21.14
N LEU A 72 17.61 8.12 20.01
CA LEU A 72 16.59 9.16 19.89
C LEU A 72 15.30 8.60 19.31
N VAL A 73 14.21 9.37 19.36
CA VAL A 73 12.88 8.95 18.90
C VAL A 73 12.53 9.68 17.60
N PRO A 74 12.52 8.97 16.45
CA PRO A 74 12.15 9.58 15.19
C PRO A 74 10.62 9.83 15.12
N ARG A 75 10.23 11.00 14.64
CA ARG A 75 8.86 11.41 14.37
C ARG A 75 8.71 11.76 12.90
N LEU A 76 7.99 10.93 12.16
CA LEU A 76 7.79 11.09 10.72
C LEU A 76 6.52 11.91 10.45
N GLY A 77 6.64 13.02 9.74
CA GLY A 77 5.53 13.90 9.42
C GLY A 77 5.03 13.76 7.98
N HIS A 78 3.74 14.05 7.78
CA HIS A 78 3.12 14.06 6.45
C HIS A 78 3.48 15.35 5.69
N PRO A 79 4.20 15.29 4.54
CA PRO A 79 4.75 16.48 3.87
C PRO A 79 3.69 17.54 3.55
N LEU A 80 2.58 17.13 2.93
CA LEU A 80 1.51 18.07 2.55
C LEU A 80 0.82 18.70 3.76
N GLU A 81 0.66 17.97 4.86
CA GLU A 81 0.04 18.53 6.08
C GLU A 81 1.00 19.42 6.84
N ILE A 82 2.31 19.10 6.88
CA ILE A 82 3.33 20.02 7.39
C ILE A 82 3.26 21.32 6.59
N LYS A 83 3.31 21.22 5.26
CA LYS A 83 3.22 22.37 4.36
C LYS A 83 1.99 23.25 4.60
N ARG A 84 0.84 22.64 4.84
CA ARG A 84 -0.41 23.38 5.11
C ARG A 84 -0.38 24.10 6.46
N ARG A 85 0.21 23.49 7.48
CA ARG A 85 0.26 24.01 8.84
C ARG A 85 1.35 25.06 9.03
N THR A 86 2.40 25.05 8.19
CA THR A 86 3.46 26.06 8.14
C THR A 86 3.24 27.10 7.04
N ALA A 87 2.06 27.12 6.38
CA ALA A 87 1.73 28.08 5.35
C ALA A 87 1.75 29.51 5.90
N GLY A 88 2.39 30.43 5.15
CA GLY A 88 2.52 31.87 5.53
C GLY A 88 3.95 32.30 5.83
N SER A 89 4.92 31.40 5.97
CA SER A 89 6.35 31.73 6.07
C SER A 89 7.06 31.60 4.71
N THR A 90 8.09 32.42 4.51
CA THR A 90 9.02 32.25 3.39
C THR A 90 9.70 30.90 3.55
N ARG A 91 9.76 30.12 2.47
CA ARG A 91 10.31 28.77 2.53
C ARG A 91 11.81 28.80 2.39
N THR A 92 12.47 28.38 3.44
CA THR A 92 13.90 28.08 3.49
C THR A 92 14.07 26.84 4.38
N ASP A 93 15.16 26.11 4.22
CA ASP A 93 15.51 24.96 5.09
C ASP A 93 15.44 25.31 6.57
N GLU A 94 15.75 26.59 6.89
CA GLU A 94 15.72 27.12 8.24
C GLU A 94 14.32 27.32 8.77
N THR A 95 13.39 27.81 7.94
CA THR A 95 11.99 28.01 8.34
C THR A 95 11.23 26.68 8.37
N ASP A 96 11.57 25.72 7.49
CA ASP A 96 10.93 24.41 7.46
C ASP A 96 11.31 23.58 8.69
N SER A 97 12.59 23.56 9.10
CA SER A 97 13.02 22.90 10.35
C SER A 97 12.46 23.57 11.61
N ALA A 98 12.37 24.91 11.64
CA ALA A 98 11.73 25.65 12.74
C ALA A 98 10.22 25.35 12.82
N GLY A 99 9.54 25.31 11.68
CA GLY A 99 8.11 24.95 11.60
C GLY A 99 7.83 23.57 12.16
N MET A 100 8.65 22.57 11.82
CA MET A 100 8.52 21.21 12.35
C MET A 100 8.76 21.17 13.87
N LEU A 101 9.74 21.90 14.39
CA LEU A 101 9.97 22.04 15.81
C LEU A 101 8.74 22.60 16.56
N ILE A 102 8.15 23.66 16.04
CA ILE A 102 6.97 24.30 16.64
C ILE A 102 5.76 23.34 16.60
N LEU A 103 5.53 22.64 15.49
CA LEU A 103 4.44 21.67 15.37
C LEU A 103 4.59 20.52 16.37
N LEU A 104 5.82 20.02 16.59
CA LEU A 104 6.11 18.99 17.59
C LEU A 104 5.81 19.50 19.00
N ALA A 105 6.34 20.65 19.36
CA ALA A 105 6.19 21.23 20.70
C ALA A 105 4.72 21.52 21.05
N ASN A 106 3.92 21.95 20.07
CA ASN A 106 2.50 22.22 20.24
C ASN A 106 1.62 20.98 20.17
N GLY A 107 2.19 19.78 19.98
CA GLY A 107 1.41 18.55 19.81
C GLY A 107 0.54 18.51 18.54
N THR A 108 0.85 19.37 17.56
CA THR A 108 0.10 19.48 16.30
C THR A 108 0.87 18.93 15.10
N PHE A 109 1.99 18.25 15.34
CA PHE A 109 2.77 17.62 14.28
C PHE A 109 1.94 16.55 13.56
N PRO A 110 1.80 16.63 12.22
CA PRO A 110 0.97 15.69 11.48
C PRO A 110 1.69 14.35 11.28
N GLU A 111 1.79 13.58 12.37
CA GLU A 111 2.58 12.36 12.43
C GLU A 111 2.04 11.26 11.51
N VAL A 112 2.93 10.61 10.78
CA VAL A 112 2.68 9.41 9.98
C VAL A 112 3.25 8.20 10.71
N GLY A 113 2.45 7.17 10.89
CA GLY A 113 2.88 5.97 11.56
C GLY A 113 4.04 5.27 10.83
N MET A 114 5.18 5.12 11.51
CA MET A 114 6.31 4.34 11.03
C MET A 114 6.13 2.87 11.40
N ALA A 115 6.33 2.00 10.41
CA ALA A 115 6.41 0.57 10.69
C ALA A 115 7.77 0.23 11.32
N PRO A 116 7.87 -0.84 12.15
CA PRO A 116 9.14 -1.33 12.67
C PRO A 116 10.15 -1.62 11.54
N PRO A 117 11.48 -1.55 11.80
CA PRO A 117 12.53 -1.73 10.78
C PRO A 117 12.36 -3.01 9.96
N MET A 118 12.08 -4.15 10.60
CA MET A 118 11.83 -5.42 9.93
C MET A 118 10.65 -5.35 8.94
N VAL A 119 9.55 -4.68 9.32
CA VAL A 119 8.37 -4.54 8.44
C VAL A 119 8.70 -3.60 7.28
N ARG A 120 9.51 -2.54 7.51
CA ARG A 120 9.99 -1.63 6.45
C ARG A 120 10.81 -2.38 5.40
N ASP A 121 11.71 -3.28 5.82
CA ASP A 121 12.52 -4.11 4.93
C ASP A 121 11.66 -5.08 4.11
N LEU A 122 10.77 -5.83 4.76
CA LEU A 122 9.84 -6.75 4.09
C LEU A 122 8.89 -6.03 3.13
N ARG A 123 8.51 -4.79 3.43
CA ARG A 123 7.72 -3.94 2.54
C ARG A 123 8.44 -3.67 1.22
N GLY A 124 9.75 -3.43 1.27
CA GLY A 124 10.59 -3.28 0.08
C GLY A 124 10.53 -4.52 -0.81
N LEU A 125 10.67 -5.71 -0.24
CA LEU A 125 10.59 -6.98 -0.95
C LEU A 125 9.23 -7.19 -1.64
N VAL A 126 8.13 -6.97 -0.91
CA VAL A 126 6.76 -7.12 -1.43
C VAL A 126 6.47 -6.12 -2.54
N ARG A 127 6.85 -4.85 -2.35
CA ARG A 127 6.65 -3.79 -3.35
C ARG A 127 7.46 -4.02 -4.62
N THR A 128 8.68 -4.53 -4.49
CA THR A 128 9.52 -4.92 -5.64
C THR A 128 8.86 -6.02 -6.46
N ARG A 129 8.34 -7.06 -5.79
CA ARG A 129 7.58 -8.12 -6.46
C ARG A 129 6.39 -7.55 -7.24
N LEU A 130 5.62 -6.63 -6.66
CA LEU A 130 4.48 -5.99 -7.30
C LEU A 130 4.90 -5.13 -8.50
N ALA A 131 6.01 -4.39 -8.38
CA ALA A 131 6.54 -3.58 -9.48
C ALA A 131 6.94 -4.45 -10.69
N ILE A 132 7.66 -5.56 -10.45
CA ILE A 132 8.06 -6.50 -11.51
C ILE A 132 6.83 -7.15 -12.15
N ARG A 133 5.81 -7.53 -11.37
CA ARG A 133 4.56 -8.10 -11.91
C ARG A 133 3.80 -7.10 -12.80
N ARG A 134 3.82 -5.81 -12.47
CA ARG A 134 3.25 -4.75 -13.32
C ARG A 134 4.02 -4.61 -14.64
N GLN A 135 5.35 -4.68 -14.63
CA GLN A 135 6.16 -4.66 -15.84
C GLN A 135 5.87 -5.86 -16.73
N GLU A 136 5.78 -7.06 -16.15
CA GLU A 136 5.39 -8.27 -16.85
C GLU A 136 4.02 -8.14 -17.52
N SER A 137 3.01 -7.66 -16.79
CA SER A 137 1.67 -7.44 -17.33
C SER A 137 1.66 -6.42 -18.46
N ALA A 138 2.44 -5.35 -18.35
CA ALA A 138 2.59 -4.35 -19.41
C ALA A 138 3.23 -4.95 -20.67
N MET A 139 4.24 -5.82 -20.52
CA MET A 139 4.86 -6.53 -21.65
C MET A 139 3.86 -7.52 -22.30
N LYS A 140 3.12 -8.30 -21.49
CA LYS A 140 2.08 -9.21 -22.00
C LYS A 140 1.03 -8.46 -22.82
N ASN A 141 0.57 -7.30 -22.34
CA ASN A 141 -0.38 -6.47 -23.08
C ASN A 141 0.19 -5.96 -24.41
N ARG A 142 1.48 -5.63 -24.48
CA ARG A 142 2.14 -5.23 -25.74
C ARG A 142 2.18 -6.37 -26.73
N VAL A 143 2.56 -7.58 -26.31
CA VAL A 143 2.55 -8.77 -27.16
C VAL A 143 1.13 -9.06 -27.67
N HIS A 144 0.11 -9.02 -26.81
CA HIS A 144 -1.29 -9.11 -27.21
C HIS A 144 -1.65 -8.05 -28.28
N GLY A 145 -1.22 -6.79 -28.08
CA GLY A 145 -1.46 -5.72 -29.03
C GLY A 145 -0.86 -6.01 -30.41
N VAL A 146 0.38 -6.47 -30.46
CA VAL A 146 1.05 -6.83 -31.72
C VAL A 146 0.34 -7.99 -32.41
N LEU A 147 0.06 -9.08 -31.69
CA LEU A 147 -0.61 -10.25 -32.29
C LEU A 147 -2.00 -9.86 -32.85
N ASN A 148 -2.76 -9.03 -32.12
CA ASN A 148 -4.05 -8.54 -32.60
C ASN A 148 -3.94 -7.67 -33.85
N GLN A 149 -2.90 -6.82 -33.97
CA GLN A 149 -2.65 -6.01 -35.18
C GLN A 149 -2.44 -6.85 -36.45
N TYR A 150 -1.89 -8.04 -36.29
CA TYR A 150 -1.70 -8.99 -37.39
C TYR A 150 -2.82 -10.04 -37.50
N GLY A 151 -3.93 -9.86 -36.77
CA GLY A 151 -5.09 -10.76 -36.84
C GLY A 151 -4.85 -12.16 -36.24
N LEU A 152 -3.74 -12.35 -35.51
CA LEU A 152 -3.42 -13.63 -34.89
C LEU A 152 -4.26 -13.83 -33.63
N LYS A 153 -5.04 -14.90 -33.61
CA LYS A 153 -5.92 -15.26 -32.48
C LYS A 153 -5.42 -16.53 -31.80
N ASN A 154 -5.55 -16.62 -30.51
CA ASN A 154 -5.34 -17.86 -29.79
C ASN A 154 -6.51 -18.82 -30.07
N SER A 155 -6.24 -19.96 -30.65
CA SER A 155 -7.24 -20.98 -31.02
C SER A 155 -7.29 -22.18 -30.07
N VAL A 156 -6.74 -22.07 -28.86
CA VAL A 156 -6.90 -23.13 -27.85
C VAL A 156 -8.36 -23.18 -27.45
N GLU A 157 -9.10 -24.13 -27.99
CA GLU A 157 -10.41 -24.49 -27.49
C GLU A 157 -10.24 -25.14 -26.12
N GLU A 158 -10.59 -24.43 -25.07
CA GLU A 158 -10.82 -25.05 -23.76
C GLU A 158 -12.29 -25.48 -23.72
N GLU A 159 -12.53 -26.76 -23.55
CA GLU A 159 -13.85 -27.40 -23.58
C GLU A 159 -14.84 -26.90 -22.53
N ASP A 160 -14.44 -26.02 -21.60
CA ASP A 160 -15.25 -25.71 -20.42
C ASP A 160 -15.28 -24.23 -19.99
N ASP A 161 -14.99 -23.25 -20.79
CA ASP A 161 -15.31 -21.90 -20.31
C ASP A 161 -15.39 -20.82 -21.41
N VAL A 162 -16.21 -19.80 -21.16
CA VAL A 162 -16.23 -18.49 -21.79
C VAL A 162 -14.86 -17.80 -21.47
N GLY A 163 -13.77 -18.39 -21.97
CA GLY A 163 -12.41 -18.12 -21.58
C GLY A 163 -11.81 -16.96 -22.33
N ILE A 164 -11.21 -16.08 -21.63
CA ILE A 164 -10.14 -15.23 -22.12
C ILE A 164 -9.01 -16.17 -22.53
N HIS A 165 -8.79 -16.35 -23.83
CA HIS A 165 -7.69 -17.12 -24.38
C HIS A 165 -6.36 -16.46 -24.02
N ASP A 166 -5.76 -16.89 -22.92
CA ASP A 166 -4.48 -16.35 -22.45
C ASP A 166 -3.31 -16.99 -23.20
N TRP A 167 -2.68 -16.22 -24.11
CA TRP A 167 -1.47 -16.60 -24.82
C TRP A 167 -0.32 -17.09 -23.92
N PHE A 168 -0.33 -16.66 -22.66
CA PHE A 168 0.75 -16.92 -21.68
C PHE A 168 0.45 -18.11 -20.77
N SER A 169 -0.67 -18.81 -20.99
CA SER A 169 -0.93 -20.08 -20.31
C SER A 169 0.09 -21.15 -20.73
N ARG A 170 0.34 -22.13 -19.87
CA ARG A 170 1.26 -23.24 -20.20
C ARG A 170 0.85 -23.97 -21.47
N LYS A 171 -0.44 -24.13 -21.70
CA LYS A 171 -1.00 -24.82 -22.88
C LYS A 171 -0.82 -24.00 -24.17
N ALA A 172 -0.79 -22.68 -24.07
CA ALA A 172 -0.70 -21.77 -25.21
C ALA A 172 0.73 -21.40 -25.62
N GLN A 173 1.77 -21.80 -24.88
CA GLN A 173 3.15 -21.39 -25.14
C GLN A 173 3.65 -21.77 -26.55
N GLU A 174 3.36 -22.98 -27.01
CA GLU A 174 3.74 -23.41 -28.38
C GLU A 174 2.98 -22.60 -29.44
N GLN A 175 1.70 -22.32 -29.20
CA GLN A 175 0.90 -21.50 -30.12
C GLN A 175 1.40 -20.05 -30.16
N LEU A 176 1.77 -19.47 -29.01
CA LEU A 176 2.39 -18.17 -28.95
C LEU A 176 3.67 -18.13 -29.80
N GLN A 177 4.54 -19.13 -29.68
CA GLN A 177 5.75 -19.21 -30.48
C GLN A 177 5.44 -19.29 -31.98
N ARG A 178 4.50 -20.14 -32.38
CA ARG A 178 4.06 -20.27 -33.79
C ARG A 178 3.47 -18.95 -34.30
N ALA A 179 2.69 -18.24 -33.48
CA ALA A 179 2.13 -16.96 -33.82
C ALA A 179 3.23 -15.88 -34.03
N ILE A 180 4.23 -15.87 -33.15
CA ILE A 180 5.39 -14.98 -33.29
C ILE A 180 6.14 -15.22 -34.61
N GLU A 181 6.29 -16.49 -35.03
CA GLU A 181 6.97 -16.82 -36.31
C GLU A 181 6.21 -16.33 -37.56
N GLN A 182 4.90 -16.12 -37.47
CA GLN A 182 4.08 -15.60 -38.57
C GLN A 182 4.20 -14.09 -38.74
N LEU A 183 4.80 -13.39 -37.78
CA LEU A 183 4.99 -11.94 -37.86
C LEU A 183 6.05 -11.56 -38.91
N PRO A 184 5.94 -10.37 -39.55
CA PRO A 184 7.00 -9.81 -40.39
C PRO A 184 8.33 -9.70 -39.61
N PRO A 185 9.49 -9.74 -40.33
CA PRO A 185 10.80 -9.90 -39.68
C PRO A 185 11.07 -8.95 -38.52
N ALA A 186 10.81 -7.67 -38.66
CA ALA A 186 11.05 -6.67 -37.60
C ALA A 186 10.10 -6.82 -36.42
N SER A 187 8.80 -7.05 -36.67
CA SER A 187 7.79 -7.29 -35.62
C SER A 187 8.05 -8.59 -34.90
N ARG A 188 8.48 -9.63 -35.62
CA ARG A 188 8.88 -10.94 -35.06
C ARG A 188 10.03 -10.76 -34.08
N GLU A 189 11.10 -10.11 -34.48
CA GLU A 189 12.26 -9.88 -33.62
C GLU A 189 11.87 -9.08 -32.38
N ALA A 190 11.14 -7.97 -32.54
CA ALA A 190 10.68 -7.15 -31.43
C ALA A 190 9.80 -7.96 -30.45
N THR A 191 8.90 -8.81 -30.96
CA THR A 191 8.00 -9.62 -30.12
C THR A 191 8.75 -10.75 -29.42
N ARG A 192 9.76 -11.37 -30.07
CA ARG A 192 10.66 -12.32 -29.43
C ARG A 192 11.38 -11.71 -28.23
N GLN A 193 11.94 -10.49 -28.38
CA GLN A 193 12.59 -9.79 -27.27
C GLN A 193 11.63 -9.52 -26.12
N GLN A 194 10.39 -9.11 -26.40
CA GLN A 194 9.36 -8.93 -25.39
C GLN A 194 9.01 -10.25 -24.69
N TRP A 195 8.89 -11.36 -25.44
CA TRP A 195 8.64 -12.66 -24.87
C TRP A 195 9.78 -13.13 -23.95
N MET A 196 11.02 -12.98 -24.37
CA MET A 196 12.19 -13.30 -23.53
C MET A 196 12.20 -12.46 -22.24
N ALA A 197 11.87 -11.16 -22.33
CA ALA A 197 11.74 -10.30 -21.17
C ALA A 197 10.63 -10.74 -20.22
N ILE A 198 9.46 -11.18 -20.73
CA ILE A 198 8.38 -11.75 -19.92
C ILE A 198 8.87 -12.96 -19.13
N GLN A 199 9.56 -13.89 -19.78
CA GLN A 199 10.09 -15.10 -19.12
C GLN A 199 11.12 -14.76 -18.02
N ASP A 200 11.97 -13.73 -18.25
CA ASP A 200 12.90 -13.27 -17.23
C ASP A 200 12.18 -12.64 -16.03
N LEU A 201 11.19 -11.77 -16.28
CA LEU A 201 10.37 -11.17 -15.23
C LEU A 201 9.61 -12.23 -14.41
N GLU A 202 9.08 -13.28 -15.05
CA GLU A 202 8.43 -14.39 -14.36
C GLU A 202 9.40 -15.15 -13.43
N ARG A 203 10.64 -15.40 -13.88
CA ARG A 203 11.69 -16.01 -13.04
C ARG A 203 12.01 -15.12 -11.82
N ARG A 204 12.14 -13.80 -12.02
CA ARG A 204 12.38 -12.83 -10.94
C ARG A 204 11.23 -12.78 -9.93
N VAL A 205 9.98 -12.77 -10.41
CA VAL A 205 8.80 -12.82 -9.55
C VAL A 205 8.82 -14.10 -8.70
N LYS A 206 9.10 -15.27 -9.31
CA LYS A 206 9.18 -16.55 -8.58
C LYS A 206 10.27 -16.53 -7.52
N SER A 207 11.46 -15.98 -7.83
CA SER A 207 12.55 -15.83 -6.87
C SER A 207 12.15 -14.95 -5.68
N LEU A 208 11.48 -13.83 -5.93
CA LEU A 208 10.98 -12.94 -4.87
C LEU A 208 9.89 -13.63 -4.02
N GLU A 209 9.00 -14.40 -4.63
CA GLU A 209 7.96 -15.16 -3.90
C GLU A 209 8.57 -16.23 -2.99
N LEU A 210 9.65 -16.90 -3.41
CA LEU A 210 10.42 -17.81 -2.56
C LEU A 210 11.09 -17.06 -1.39
N ALA A 211 11.67 -15.89 -1.67
CA ALA A 211 12.28 -15.04 -0.63
C ALA A 211 11.23 -14.53 0.37
N MET A 212 10.01 -14.19 -0.09
CA MET A 212 8.89 -13.82 0.77
C MET A 212 8.43 -15.00 1.64
N GLU A 213 8.28 -16.19 1.06
CA GLU A 213 7.88 -17.40 1.80
C GLU A 213 8.91 -17.72 2.89
N ALA A 214 10.21 -17.68 2.57
CA ALA A 214 11.28 -17.97 3.53
C ALA A 214 11.27 -17.01 4.73
N ARG A 215 10.96 -15.73 4.53
CA ARG A 215 10.99 -14.69 5.57
C ARG A 215 9.68 -14.50 6.29
N MET A 216 8.56 -14.75 5.63
CA MET A 216 7.22 -14.42 6.14
C MET A 216 6.31 -15.63 6.29
N GLY A 217 6.61 -16.77 5.66
CA GLY A 217 5.71 -17.93 5.60
C GLY A 217 5.34 -18.52 6.96
N LYS A 218 6.22 -18.37 7.95
CA LYS A 218 6.01 -18.84 9.34
C LYS A 218 5.36 -17.79 10.25
N LEU A 219 5.09 -16.58 9.77
CA LEU A 219 4.50 -15.54 10.59
C LEU A 219 3.00 -15.82 10.84
N GLY A 220 2.63 -15.92 12.10
CA GLY A 220 1.23 -16.18 12.50
C GLY A 220 0.22 -15.18 11.92
N TRP A 221 0.64 -13.93 11.73
CA TRP A 221 -0.17 -12.89 11.09
C TRP A 221 -0.57 -13.20 9.65
N LEU A 222 0.33 -13.84 8.89
CA LEU A 222 0.07 -14.24 7.53
C LEU A 222 -1.03 -15.30 7.47
N ARG A 223 -0.95 -16.30 8.36
CA ARG A 223 -1.98 -17.33 8.49
C ARG A 223 -3.36 -16.72 8.81
N LEU A 224 -3.40 -15.79 9.77
CA LEU A 224 -4.64 -15.11 10.15
C LEU A 224 -5.27 -14.35 8.97
N LEU A 225 -4.47 -13.58 8.22
CA LEU A 225 -4.96 -12.82 7.06
C LEU A 225 -5.42 -13.73 5.91
N GLN A 226 -4.86 -14.93 5.78
CA GLN A 226 -5.30 -15.91 4.79
C GLN A 226 -6.69 -16.53 5.10
N THR A 227 -7.23 -16.29 6.28
CA THR A 227 -8.62 -16.69 6.60
C THR A 227 -9.66 -15.75 5.96
N LEU A 228 -9.23 -14.55 5.54
CA LEU A 228 -10.10 -13.60 4.83
C LEU A 228 -10.48 -14.10 3.43
N PRO A 229 -11.73 -13.89 2.99
CA PRO A 229 -12.17 -14.24 1.64
C PRO A 229 -11.28 -13.65 0.55
N GLY A 230 -10.77 -14.50 -0.33
CA GLY A 230 -9.95 -14.07 -1.48
C GLY A 230 -8.49 -13.73 -1.16
N VAL A 231 -8.06 -13.84 0.09
CA VAL A 231 -6.69 -13.51 0.51
C VAL A 231 -5.83 -14.76 0.53
N GLY A 232 -4.92 -14.86 -0.46
CA GLY A 232 -3.85 -15.87 -0.49
C GLY A 232 -2.54 -15.35 0.11
N LYS A 233 -1.46 -16.15 0.01
CA LYS A 233 -0.14 -15.82 0.58
C LYS A 233 0.36 -14.42 0.18
N ILE A 234 0.33 -14.10 -1.11
CA ILE A 234 0.85 -12.81 -1.64
C ILE A 234 0.02 -11.62 -1.16
N LEU A 235 -1.32 -11.73 -1.24
CA LEU A 235 -2.20 -10.66 -0.78
C LEU A 235 -2.11 -10.50 0.74
N GLY A 236 -2.06 -11.61 1.50
CA GLY A 236 -1.86 -11.56 2.94
C GLY A 236 -0.55 -10.91 3.35
N ALA A 237 0.55 -11.24 2.67
CA ALA A 237 1.85 -10.61 2.89
C ALA A 237 1.79 -9.10 2.57
N THR A 238 1.16 -8.71 1.45
CA THR A 238 0.99 -7.30 1.07
C THR A 238 0.17 -6.55 2.11
N ILE A 239 -0.98 -7.09 2.52
CA ILE A 239 -1.85 -6.50 3.53
C ILE A 239 -1.08 -6.30 4.84
N TRP A 240 -0.34 -7.32 5.28
CA TRP A 240 0.40 -7.26 6.55
C TRP A 240 1.51 -6.22 6.53
N VAL A 241 2.37 -6.17 5.51
CA VAL A 241 3.48 -5.20 5.50
C VAL A 241 2.99 -3.76 5.35
N GLU A 242 1.83 -3.54 4.73
CA GLU A 242 1.26 -2.20 4.59
C GLU A 242 0.46 -1.75 5.82
N ILE A 243 -0.15 -2.67 6.56
CA ILE A 243 -0.85 -2.37 7.81
C ILE A 243 0.13 -2.33 8.99
N GLY A 244 1.03 -3.31 9.09
CA GLY A 244 1.84 -3.53 10.28
C GLY A 244 0.98 -3.96 11.47
N ASP A 245 1.15 -3.31 12.61
CA ASP A 245 0.26 -3.48 13.76
C ASP A 245 -1.08 -2.77 13.50
N GLY A 246 -2.16 -3.53 13.51
CA GLY A 246 -3.52 -3.00 13.35
C GLY A 246 -3.90 -1.94 14.40
N LYS A 247 -3.29 -1.98 15.57
CA LYS A 247 -3.52 -1.05 16.68
C LYS A 247 -3.12 0.40 16.36
N ARG A 248 -2.24 0.62 15.36
CA ARG A 248 -1.92 1.98 14.91
C ARG A 248 -3.11 2.72 14.29
N PHE A 249 -4.16 2.00 13.93
CA PHE A 249 -5.39 2.60 13.42
C PHE A 249 -6.44 2.64 14.53
N PRO A 250 -7.02 3.81 14.84
CA PRO A 250 -8.00 3.96 15.91
C PRO A 250 -9.25 3.08 15.72
N SER A 251 -9.61 2.76 14.46
CA SER A 251 -10.74 1.88 14.15
C SER A 251 -10.59 1.23 12.77
N ALA A 252 -11.43 0.24 12.50
CA ALA A 252 -11.54 -0.43 11.21
C ALA A 252 -11.84 0.56 10.06
N GLN A 253 -12.65 1.58 10.33
CA GLN A 253 -12.99 2.63 9.36
C GLN A 253 -11.77 3.49 9.00
N HIS A 254 -10.87 3.76 9.95
CA HIS A 254 -9.61 4.47 9.67
C HIS A 254 -8.70 3.66 8.76
N LEU A 255 -8.61 2.33 8.97
CA LEU A 255 -7.89 1.46 8.05
C LEU A 255 -8.51 1.45 6.65
N ALA A 256 -9.84 1.33 6.54
CA ALA A 256 -10.52 1.35 5.25
C ALA A 256 -10.31 2.69 4.51
N ARG A 257 -10.26 3.82 5.25
CA ARG A 257 -9.92 5.15 4.69
C ARG A 257 -8.46 5.20 4.22
N TYR A 258 -7.51 4.71 5.01
CA TYR A 258 -6.09 4.61 4.67
C TYR A 258 -5.86 3.73 3.43
N ALA A 259 -6.63 2.65 3.29
CA ALA A 259 -6.62 1.78 2.12
C ALA A 259 -7.30 2.39 0.88
N GLY A 260 -7.97 3.54 0.99
CA GLY A 260 -8.64 4.18 -0.13
C GLY A 260 -9.85 3.41 -0.69
N VAL A 261 -10.47 2.56 0.11
CA VAL A 261 -11.65 1.76 -0.31
C VAL A 261 -12.97 2.35 0.22
N VAL A 262 -12.93 3.60 0.67
CA VAL A 262 -14.10 4.37 1.11
C VAL A 262 -14.34 5.50 0.12
N PRO A 263 -15.57 5.72 -0.36
CA PRO A 263 -15.87 6.85 -1.23
C PRO A 263 -15.67 8.18 -0.48
N GLN A 264 -15.25 9.21 -1.19
CA GLN A 264 -15.26 10.57 -0.67
C GLN A 264 -16.70 11.00 -0.42
N VAL A 265 -16.95 11.55 0.76
CA VAL A 265 -18.23 12.14 1.11
C VAL A 265 -18.04 13.64 1.19
N GLN A 266 -18.76 14.39 0.36
CA GLN A 266 -18.86 15.83 0.45
C GLN A 266 -20.27 16.16 0.93
N SER A 267 -20.35 16.92 2.01
CA SER A 267 -21.63 17.41 2.54
C SER A 267 -21.60 18.93 2.58
N SER A 268 -22.56 19.54 1.94
CA SER A 268 -22.76 21.00 1.96
C SER A 268 -24.26 21.30 1.86
N GLY A 269 -24.75 22.22 2.69
CA GLY A 269 -26.15 22.68 2.66
C GLY A 269 -27.18 21.54 2.82
N GLY A 270 -26.90 20.54 3.68
CA GLY A 270 -27.80 19.39 3.92
C GLY A 270 -27.80 18.35 2.80
N LYS A 271 -27.07 18.55 1.70
CA LYS A 271 -26.91 17.57 0.61
C LYS A 271 -25.60 16.83 0.74
N THR A 272 -25.65 15.50 0.62
CA THR A 272 -24.47 14.63 0.69
C THR A 272 -24.20 13.99 -0.65
N TRP A 273 -23.03 14.23 -1.24
CA TRP A 273 -22.58 13.58 -2.47
C TRP A 273 -21.49 12.56 -2.13
N ARG A 274 -21.61 11.38 -2.72
CA ARG A 274 -20.59 10.33 -2.68
C ARG A 274 -19.81 10.35 -3.99
N GLY A 275 -18.57 10.80 -3.92
CA GLY A 275 -17.65 10.86 -5.06
C GLY A 275 -16.87 9.56 -5.28
N SER A 276 -15.81 9.64 -6.09
CA SER A 276 -14.84 8.56 -6.29
C SER A 276 -14.07 8.24 -5.00
N THR A 277 -13.36 7.13 -4.97
CA THR A 277 -12.43 6.82 -3.89
C THR A 277 -11.29 7.85 -3.83
N ARG A 278 -10.72 8.06 -2.64
CA ARG A 278 -9.60 8.99 -2.44
C ARG A 278 -8.38 8.54 -3.25
N LYS A 279 -7.72 9.48 -3.91
CA LYS A 279 -6.42 9.25 -4.57
C LYS A 279 -5.26 9.26 -3.58
N ASP A 280 -5.41 10.01 -2.50
CA ASP A 280 -4.46 10.08 -1.39
C ASP A 280 -4.72 8.90 -0.42
N CYS A 281 -4.11 7.76 -0.73
CA CYS A 281 -4.28 6.50 -0.01
C CYS A 281 -3.09 5.57 -0.22
N ASN A 282 -3.04 4.47 0.53
CA ASN A 282 -2.05 3.42 0.30
C ASN A 282 -2.46 2.53 -0.89
N HIS A 283 -1.92 2.83 -2.07
CA HIS A 283 -2.24 2.13 -3.32
C HIS A 283 -1.86 0.64 -3.34
N TYR A 284 -0.87 0.21 -2.55
CA TYR A 284 -0.51 -1.21 -2.43
C TYR A 284 -1.56 -1.98 -1.65
N LEU A 285 -2.01 -1.40 -0.55
CA LEU A 285 -3.09 -1.98 0.26
C LEU A 285 -4.41 -1.96 -0.49
N GLN A 286 -4.73 -0.85 -1.19
CA GLN A 286 -5.91 -0.75 -2.05
C GLN A 286 -5.93 -1.86 -3.09
N TRP A 287 -4.81 -2.03 -3.81
CA TRP A 287 -4.68 -3.08 -4.81
C TRP A 287 -4.92 -4.47 -4.21
N ALA A 288 -4.28 -4.79 -3.09
CA ALA A 288 -4.41 -6.11 -2.47
C ALA A 288 -5.86 -6.43 -2.07
N LEU A 289 -6.57 -5.46 -1.50
CA LEU A 289 -7.96 -5.63 -1.08
C LEU A 289 -8.92 -5.72 -2.29
N VAL A 290 -8.67 -4.96 -3.35
CA VAL A 290 -9.45 -5.05 -4.59
C VAL A 290 -9.23 -6.38 -5.30
N GLU A 291 -8.00 -6.91 -5.32
CA GLU A 291 -7.71 -8.25 -5.88
C GLU A 291 -8.38 -9.37 -5.07
N ALA A 292 -8.39 -9.25 -3.74
CA ALA A 292 -9.17 -10.17 -2.91
C ALA A 292 -10.67 -10.10 -3.24
N ALA A 293 -11.22 -8.89 -3.42
CA ALA A 293 -12.61 -8.69 -3.83
C ALA A 293 -12.89 -9.20 -5.26
N ASN A 294 -11.94 -9.07 -6.19
CA ASN A 294 -12.01 -9.69 -7.52
C ASN A 294 -12.16 -11.21 -7.44
N THR A 295 -11.39 -11.83 -6.55
CA THR A 295 -11.47 -13.29 -6.30
C THR A 295 -12.84 -13.70 -5.73
N VAL A 296 -13.39 -12.92 -4.79
CA VAL A 296 -14.74 -13.14 -4.24
C VAL A 296 -15.79 -13.04 -5.36
N ALA A 297 -15.69 -12.02 -6.19
CA ALA A 297 -16.63 -11.80 -7.32
C ALA A 297 -16.56 -12.94 -8.35
N ALA A 298 -15.35 -13.40 -8.71
CA ALA A 298 -15.13 -14.48 -9.67
C ALA A 298 -15.65 -15.84 -9.13
N ARG A 299 -15.42 -16.11 -7.85
CA ARG A 299 -15.77 -17.39 -7.21
C ARG A 299 -17.14 -17.38 -6.51
N ARG A 300 -17.98 -16.38 -6.73
CA ARG A 300 -19.25 -16.17 -6.02
C ARG A 300 -20.19 -17.37 -6.04
N ALA A 301 -20.25 -18.11 -7.14
CA ALA A 301 -21.08 -19.31 -7.25
C ALA A 301 -20.61 -20.40 -6.26
N LYS A 302 -19.29 -20.62 -6.18
CA LYS A 302 -18.70 -21.65 -5.32
C LYS A 302 -18.61 -21.22 -3.86
N TRP A 303 -18.51 -19.92 -3.60
CA TRP A 303 -18.21 -19.36 -2.26
C TRP A 303 -19.44 -18.79 -1.54
N GLY A 304 -20.63 -18.89 -2.13
CA GLY A 304 -21.86 -18.39 -1.53
C GLY A 304 -22.15 -18.96 -0.14
N GLU A 305 -21.92 -20.25 0.04
CA GLU A 305 -22.11 -20.93 1.34
C GLU A 305 -20.95 -20.64 2.30
N LYS A 306 -19.71 -20.61 1.83
CA LYS A 306 -18.53 -20.40 2.67
C LYS A 306 -18.39 -18.97 3.15
N TYR A 307 -18.74 -17.99 2.32
CA TYR A 307 -18.59 -16.55 2.58
C TYR A 307 -19.88 -15.79 2.23
N PRO A 308 -21.00 -16.13 2.87
CA PRO A 308 -22.34 -15.61 2.49
C PRO A 308 -22.43 -14.09 2.58
N HIS A 309 -21.77 -13.46 3.58
CA HIS A 309 -21.79 -12.01 3.72
C HIS A 309 -21.02 -11.32 2.60
N ALA A 310 -19.78 -11.73 2.33
CA ALA A 310 -18.94 -11.09 1.31
C ALA A 310 -19.54 -11.27 -0.10
N VAL A 311 -20.03 -12.46 -0.42
CA VAL A 311 -20.68 -12.75 -1.71
C VAL A 311 -22.02 -12.00 -1.82
N GLY A 312 -22.85 -12.04 -0.77
CA GLY A 312 -24.14 -11.32 -0.73
C GLY A 312 -23.95 -9.80 -0.84
N LEU A 313 -22.91 -9.25 -0.21
CA LEU A 313 -22.58 -7.81 -0.36
C LEU A 313 -22.26 -7.47 -1.82
N TYR A 314 -21.42 -8.27 -2.49
CA TYR A 314 -21.13 -8.09 -3.91
C TYR A 314 -22.39 -8.11 -4.76
N GLN A 315 -23.25 -9.12 -4.57
CA GLN A 315 -24.48 -9.31 -5.35
C GLN A 315 -25.46 -8.16 -5.14
N ARG A 316 -25.73 -7.74 -3.89
CA ARG A 316 -26.62 -6.62 -3.57
C ARG A 316 -26.14 -5.31 -4.21
N VAL A 317 -24.88 -4.96 -4.03
CA VAL A 317 -24.34 -3.70 -4.58
C VAL A 317 -24.33 -3.73 -6.12
N LYS A 318 -24.00 -4.88 -6.73
CA LYS A 318 -24.05 -5.05 -8.18
C LYS A 318 -25.48 -4.92 -8.70
N ALA A 319 -26.46 -5.52 -8.05
CA ALA A 319 -27.88 -5.42 -8.44
C ALA A 319 -28.40 -3.98 -8.36
N THR A 320 -28.05 -3.25 -7.29
CA THR A 320 -28.52 -1.86 -7.09
C THR A 320 -27.83 -0.87 -8.03
N THR A 321 -26.52 -1.03 -8.27
CA THR A 321 -25.75 -0.01 -9.01
C THR A 321 -25.51 -0.38 -10.47
N GLN A 322 -25.74 -1.64 -10.86
CA GLN A 322 -25.38 -2.25 -12.15
C GLN A 322 -23.88 -2.19 -12.46
N LEU A 323 -23.03 -1.78 -11.50
CA LEU A 323 -21.59 -1.56 -11.68
C LEU A 323 -20.79 -2.56 -10.85
N SER A 324 -20.15 -3.52 -11.52
CA SER A 324 -19.27 -4.51 -10.90
C SER A 324 -18.12 -3.85 -10.11
N GLY A 325 -17.54 -2.75 -10.61
CA GLY A 325 -16.48 -2.02 -9.93
C GLY A 325 -16.90 -1.48 -8.57
N LYS A 326 -18.09 -0.88 -8.46
CA LYS A 326 -18.63 -0.41 -7.17
C LYS A 326 -18.86 -1.57 -6.19
N ALA A 327 -19.37 -2.69 -6.67
CA ALA A 327 -19.58 -3.89 -5.85
C ALA A 327 -18.26 -4.47 -5.32
N LYS A 328 -17.20 -4.51 -6.15
CA LYS A 328 -15.87 -4.95 -5.72
C LYS A 328 -15.26 -4.01 -4.67
N VAL A 329 -15.40 -2.69 -4.82
CA VAL A 329 -14.94 -1.73 -3.82
C VAL A 329 -15.69 -1.88 -2.49
N ALA A 330 -17.00 -2.17 -2.51
CA ALA A 330 -17.75 -2.44 -1.29
C ALA A 330 -17.24 -3.68 -0.55
N VAL A 331 -16.93 -4.77 -1.28
CA VAL A 331 -16.30 -5.97 -0.72
C VAL A 331 -14.89 -5.65 -0.21
N ALA A 332 -14.07 -4.90 -0.96
CA ALA A 332 -12.72 -4.50 -0.54
C ALA A 332 -12.75 -3.68 0.76
N ARG A 333 -13.76 -2.81 0.94
CA ARG A 333 -13.98 -2.09 2.20
C ARG A 333 -14.29 -3.05 3.35
N HIS A 334 -15.20 -3.99 3.15
CA HIS A 334 -15.49 -5.02 4.15
C HIS A 334 -14.24 -5.81 4.53
N LEU A 335 -13.42 -6.21 3.54
CA LEU A 335 -12.17 -6.93 3.79
C LEU A 335 -11.13 -6.08 4.54
N ALA A 336 -11.06 -4.78 4.30
CA ALA A 336 -10.20 -3.86 5.05
C ALA A 336 -10.63 -3.81 6.53
N GLU A 337 -11.93 -3.63 6.78
CA GLU A 337 -12.48 -3.61 8.14
C GLU A 337 -12.28 -4.95 8.85
N ALA A 338 -12.49 -6.07 8.14
CA ALA A 338 -12.24 -7.40 8.65
C ALA A 338 -10.74 -7.66 8.96
N ALA A 339 -9.83 -7.20 8.10
CA ALA A 339 -8.39 -7.30 8.33
C ALA A 339 -7.97 -6.58 9.61
N TRP A 340 -8.55 -5.41 9.90
CA TRP A 340 -8.31 -4.70 11.15
C TRP A 340 -8.72 -5.54 12.37
N TRP A 341 -9.92 -6.15 12.34
CA TRP A 341 -10.41 -7.00 13.41
C TRP A 341 -9.55 -8.25 13.58
N VAL A 342 -9.19 -8.92 12.49
CA VAL A 342 -8.34 -10.12 12.51
C VAL A 342 -6.98 -9.81 13.14
N LEU A 343 -6.35 -8.69 12.77
CA LEU A 343 -5.03 -8.31 13.29
C LEU A 343 -5.08 -7.83 14.74
N THR A 344 -6.09 -7.04 15.14
CA THR A 344 -6.21 -6.49 16.50
C THR A 344 -6.62 -7.54 17.51
N ARG A 345 -7.53 -8.46 17.16
CA ARG A 345 -8.01 -9.52 18.03
C ARG A 345 -7.16 -10.79 17.97
N LYS A 346 -6.28 -10.91 16.98
CA LYS A 346 -5.46 -12.11 16.73
C LYS A 346 -6.33 -13.37 16.54
N GLN A 347 -7.45 -13.25 15.85
CA GLN A 347 -8.42 -14.30 15.60
C GLN A 347 -8.68 -14.48 14.11
N ASP A 348 -9.01 -15.70 13.72
CA ASP A 348 -9.41 -16.02 12.37
C ASP A 348 -10.65 -15.21 11.96
N TYR A 349 -10.78 -14.91 10.68
CA TYR A 349 -11.95 -14.24 10.14
C TYR A 349 -13.20 -15.07 10.41
N ARG A 350 -14.24 -14.38 10.84
CA ARG A 350 -15.58 -14.94 10.99
C ARG A 350 -16.55 -14.13 10.16
N GLU A 351 -17.40 -14.81 9.42
CA GLU A 351 -18.50 -14.17 8.71
C GLU A 351 -19.39 -13.42 9.69
N PRO A 352 -19.77 -12.17 9.39
CA PRO A 352 -20.75 -11.47 10.21
C PRO A 352 -22.05 -12.25 10.22
N THR A 353 -22.54 -12.57 11.42
CA THR A 353 -23.89 -13.13 11.59
C THR A 353 -24.87 -12.10 11.04
N SER A 354 -25.75 -12.50 10.14
CA SER A 354 -26.85 -11.64 9.70
C SER A 354 -27.72 -11.36 10.92
N ALA A 355 -27.53 -10.21 11.56
CA ALA A 355 -28.54 -9.70 12.49
C ALA A 355 -29.82 -9.59 11.66
N ARG A 356 -30.82 -10.42 11.98
CA ARG A 356 -32.18 -10.22 11.51
C ARG A 356 -32.53 -8.77 11.83
N VAL A 357 -32.73 -7.96 10.80
CA VAL A 357 -33.41 -6.68 10.97
C VAL A 357 -34.82 -7.05 11.36
N THR A 358 -35.05 -7.16 12.66
CA THR A 358 -36.41 -7.10 13.21
C THR A 358 -36.86 -5.67 12.95
N SER A 359 -37.60 -5.49 11.87
CA SER A 359 -38.42 -4.32 11.64
C SER A 359 -39.44 -4.23 12.76
N SER A 360 -39.12 -3.48 13.82
CA SER A 360 -40.15 -2.96 14.71
C SER A 360 -40.82 -1.78 14.00
N HIS A 361 -41.77 -2.10 13.13
CA HIS A 361 -42.87 -1.20 12.84
C HIS A 361 -43.88 -1.48 13.94
N SER A 362 -43.96 -0.58 14.90
CA SER A 362 -45.11 -0.46 15.79
C SER A 362 -45.20 0.97 16.27
N GLY A 363 -46.28 1.62 15.89
CA GLY A 363 -46.85 2.83 16.49
C GLY A 363 -46.50 4.10 15.79
#